data_df995b6d913dc89b6447ba4f2277505c
#
_entry.id   df995b6d913dc89b6447ba4f2277505c
#
_cell.length_a   1.000
_cell.length_b   1.000
_cell.length_c   1.000
_cell.angle_alpha   90.00
_cell.angle_beta   90.00
_cell.angle_gamma   90.00
#
_symmetry.space_group_name_H-M   'P 1'
#
loop_
_entity.id
_entity.type
_entity.pdbx_description
1 polymer ?
#
loop_
_entity_poly.entity_id
_entity_poly.type
_entity_poly.pdbx_seq_one_letter_code
_entity_poly.pdbx_strand_id
1 'polypeptide(L)'
;MQTAFTASLLLITISELGDKTFFIAVILAMRYPQRLVFTSVLAALALMTVLSVFLGQAVSLLPKIYTHYGAIALFLIFGAKLIYDASQMTAQSEAEIVHEAEETVETLDSSKAIAKLPIIGKLLNIMLLRYPWLGIGLQAFVMTFLAEWGDRTQISTIALAAAYNPVFVTIGAILGHGICTAIAVLGGRLIAGKISERVITAIGGILFIVFGVTAYLQGVEP
;
A
#
# COMPACT_ATOMS: atom_id res chain seq x y z
N MET A 1 15.82 16.54 -0.99
CA MET A 1 15.38 15.98 0.29
C MET A 1 13.88 16.18 0.51
N GLN A 2 13.38 17.41 0.51
CA GLN A 2 11.94 17.68 0.67
C GLN A 2 11.08 17.02 -0.41
N THR A 3 11.53 17.05 -1.67
CA THR A 3 10.80 16.44 -2.80
C THR A 3 10.59 14.93 -2.63
N ALA A 4 11.62 14.19 -2.20
CA ALA A 4 11.54 12.74 -2.00
C ALA A 4 10.53 12.37 -0.90
N PHE A 5 10.60 13.07 0.24
CA PHE A 5 9.69 12.87 1.37
C PHE A 5 8.24 13.22 1.00
N THR A 6 8.03 14.41 0.43
CA THR A 6 6.66 14.87 0.07
C THR A 6 6.04 14.02 -1.03
N ALA A 7 6.83 13.63 -2.02
CA ALA A 7 6.36 12.77 -3.10
C ALA A 7 5.93 11.39 -2.56
N SER A 8 6.78 10.73 -1.76
CA SER A 8 6.44 9.43 -1.21
C SER A 8 5.27 9.51 -0.23
N LEU A 9 5.24 10.52 0.64
CA LEU A 9 4.14 10.73 1.59
C LEU A 9 2.79 10.89 0.86
N LEU A 10 2.71 11.84 -0.08
CA LEU A 10 1.45 12.14 -0.77
C LEU A 10 1.03 11.01 -1.71
N LEU A 11 1.98 10.47 -2.50
CA LEU A 11 1.69 9.37 -3.41
C LEU A 11 1.14 8.16 -2.68
N ILE A 12 1.82 7.71 -1.63
CA ILE A 12 1.40 6.54 -0.87
C ILE A 12 0.09 6.82 -0.14
N THR A 13 -0.02 7.96 0.57
CA THR A 13 -1.26 8.28 1.29
C THR A 13 -2.49 8.26 0.38
N ILE A 14 -2.39 8.86 -0.81
CA ILE A 14 -3.55 8.96 -1.71
C ILE A 14 -3.79 7.64 -2.44
N SER A 15 -2.75 6.93 -2.85
CA SER A 15 -2.91 5.64 -3.54
C SER A 15 -3.49 4.54 -2.65
N GLU A 16 -3.24 4.60 -1.36
CA GLU A 16 -3.74 3.63 -0.38
C GLU A 16 -5.17 3.92 0.10
N LEU A 17 -5.61 5.19 0.03
CA LEU A 17 -6.99 5.52 0.42
C LEU A 17 -7.98 4.85 -0.54
N GLY A 18 -8.83 3.99 0.01
CA GLY A 18 -9.85 3.28 -0.77
C GLY A 18 -9.33 2.05 -1.53
N ASP A 19 -8.06 1.68 -1.42
CA ASP A 19 -7.56 0.44 -2.00
C ASP A 19 -8.02 -0.79 -1.19
N LYS A 20 -7.85 -1.97 -1.74
CA LYS A 20 -8.25 -3.25 -1.15
C LYS A 20 -7.73 -3.42 0.29
N THR A 21 -6.47 -3.07 0.54
CA THR A 21 -5.86 -3.16 1.87
C THR A 21 -6.41 -2.16 2.87
N PHE A 22 -6.83 -0.98 2.43
CA PHE A 22 -7.58 -0.05 3.26
C PHE A 22 -8.87 -0.71 3.79
N PHE A 23 -9.65 -1.37 2.93
CA PHE A 23 -10.87 -2.07 3.33
C PHE A 23 -10.59 -3.31 4.18
N ILE A 24 -9.51 -4.06 3.89
CA ILE A 24 -9.05 -5.15 4.77
C ILE A 24 -8.80 -4.63 6.19
N ALA A 25 -8.09 -3.50 6.34
CA ALA A 25 -7.83 -2.89 7.64
C ALA A 25 -9.12 -2.43 8.34
N VAL A 26 -10.09 -1.88 7.61
CA VAL A 26 -11.42 -1.52 8.11
C VAL A 26 -12.15 -2.75 8.65
N ILE A 27 -12.25 -3.81 7.86
CA ILE A 27 -12.97 -5.04 8.23
C ILE A 27 -12.33 -5.71 9.44
N LEU A 28 -10.99 -5.79 9.46
CA LEU A 28 -10.27 -6.34 10.60
C LEU A 28 -10.47 -5.50 11.87
N ALA A 29 -10.46 -4.16 11.76
CA ALA A 29 -10.69 -3.26 12.89
C ALA A 29 -12.14 -3.31 13.42
N MET A 30 -13.08 -3.79 12.63
CA MET A 30 -14.46 -4.06 13.07
C MET A 30 -14.56 -5.37 13.87
N ARG A 31 -13.69 -6.34 13.62
CA ARG A 31 -13.69 -7.68 14.24
C ARG A 31 -12.73 -7.79 15.43
N TYR A 32 -11.62 -7.04 15.39
CA TYR A 32 -10.49 -7.16 16.31
C TYR A 32 -10.11 -5.82 16.96
N PRO A 33 -9.31 -5.83 18.05
CA PRO A 33 -8.87 -4.61 18.71
C PRO A 33 -8.09 -3.68 17.76
N GLN A 34 -8.55 -2.46 17.61
CA GLN A 34 -8.02 -1.46 16.67
C GLN A 34 -6.50 -1.26 16.77
N ARG A 35 -5.96 -1.21 18.00
CA ARG A 35 -4.50 -1.05 18.21
C ARG A 35 -3.70 -2.22 17.64
N LEU A 36 -4.21 -3.43 17.77
CA LEU A 36 -3.57 -4.63 17.24
C LEU A 36 -3.59 -4.62 15.72
N VAL A 37 -4.75 -4.33 15.12
CA VAL A 37 -4.90 -4.24 13.66
C VAL A 37 -3.97 -3.15 13.12
N PHE A 38 -3.99 -1.95 13.69
CA PHE A 38 -3.13 -0.85 13.27
C PHE A 38 -1.65 -1.24 13.26
N THR A 39 -1.15 -1.77 14.37
CA THR A 39 0.27 -2.12 14.47
C THR A 39 0.67 -3.25 13.54
N SER A 40 -0.19 -4.24 13.34
CA SER A 40 0.09 -5.40 12.46
C SER A 40 0.06 -5.02 10.99
N VAL A 41 -0.95 -4.26 10.56
CA VAL A 41 -1.06 -3.77 9.18
C VAL A 41 0.09 -2.82 8.87
N LEU A 42 0.36 -1.83 9.74
CA LEU A 42 1.46 -0.90 9.55
C LEU A 42 2.83 -1.60 9.53
N ALA A 43 3.03 -2.63 10.34
CA ALA A 43 4.27 -3.41 10.32
C ALA A 43 4.45 -4.16 8.99
N ALA A 44 3.38 -4.71 8.41
CA ALA A 44 3.41 -5.36 7.10
C ALA A 44 3.77 -4.35 5.99
N LEU A 45 3.09 -3.20 5.96
CA LEU A 45 3.32 -2.14 4.99
C LEU A 45 4.72 -1.51 5.14
N ALA A 46 5.19 -1.33 6.36
CA ALA A 46 6.56 -0.85 6.62
C ALA A 46 7.61 -1.85 6.14
N LEU A 47 7.42 -3.15 6.38
CA LEU A 47 8.32 -4.18 5.86
C LEU A 47 8.31 -4.18 4.33
N MET A 48 7.13 -4.08 3.70
CA MET A 48 7.00 -4.00 2.25
C MET A 48 7.72 -2.75 1.70
N THR A 49 7.55 -1.60 2.34
CA THR A 49 8.27 -0.36 2.00
C THR A 49 9.78 -0.55 2.06
N VAL A 50 10.30 -1.15 3.13
CA VAL A 50 11.73 -1.40 3.29
C VAL A 50 12.25 -2.33 2.17
N LEU A 51 11.55 -3.42 1.87
CA LEU A 51 11.89 -4.32 0.77
C LEU A 51 11.88 -3.59 -0.59
N SER A 52 10.88 -2.75 -0.83
CA SER A 52 10.75 -1.93 -2.04
C SER A 52 11.92 -0.96 -2.19
N VAL A 53 12.33 -0.32 -1.09
CA VAL A 53 13.49 0.60 -1.09
C VAL A 53 14.77 -0.16 -1.36
N PHE A 54 14.98 -1.35 -0.80
CA PHE A 54 16.13 -2.19 -1.14
C PHE A 54 16.15 -2.57 -2.63
N LEU A 55 15.02 -2.94 -3.20
CA LEU A 55 14.91 -3.20 -4.64
C LEU A 55 15.19 -1.93 -5.45
N GLY A 56 14.68 -0.78 -5.03
CA GLY A 56 14.96 0.52 -5.66
C GLY A 56 16.44 0.87 -5.62
N GLN A 57 17.13 0.58 -4.51
CA GLN A 57 18.58 0.76 -4.42
C GLN A 57 19.35 -0.18 -5.35
N ALA A 58 18.89 -1.42 -5.55
CA ALA A 58 19.46 -2.30 -6.56
C ALA A 58 19.27 -1.74 -7.98
N VAL A 59 18.09 -1.17 -8.28
CA VAL A 59 17.81 -0.49 -9.55
C VAL A 59 18.68 0.77 -9.72
N SER A 60 18.98 1.49 -8.64
CA SER A 60 19.82 2.71 -8.68
C SER A 60 21.29 2.45 -9.07
N LEU A 61 21.73 1.19 -9.13
CA LEU A 61 23.04 0.82 -9.69
C LEU A 61 23.12 1.03 -11.22
N LEU A 62 21.97 1.13 -11.88
CA LEU A 62 21.92 1.50 -13.30
C LEU A 62 22.32 2.98 -13.47
N PRO A 63 22.82 3.38 -14.66
CA PRO A 63 23.10 4.77 -14.93
C PRO A 63 21.91 5.67 -14.62
N LYS A 64 22.14 6.78 -13.93
CA LYS A 64 21.11 7.73 -13.44
C LYS A 64 20.10 8.13 -14.51
N ILE A 65 20.53 8.19 -15.77
CA ILE A 65 19.66 8.54 -16.89
C ILE A 65 18.51 7.52 -17.06
N TYR A 66 18.79 6.22 -16.93
CA TYR A 66 17.77 5.18 -17.08
C TYR A 66 16.82 5.13 -15.89
N THR A 67 17.33 5.28 -14.66
CA THR A 67 16.49 5.29 -13.45
C THR A 67 15.59 6.52 -13.41
N HIS A 68 16.11 7.68 -13.81
CA HIS A 68 15.35 8.92 -13.85
C HIS A 68 14.22 8.88 -14.89
N TYR A 69 14.54 8.59 -16.16
CA TYR A 69 13.51 8.50 -17.20
C TYR A 69 12.59 7.30 -17.03
N GLY A 70 13.08 6.20 -16.46
CA GLY A 70 12.26 5.06 -16.07
C GLY A 70 11.21 5.42 -15.01
N ALA A 71 11.61 6.17 -13.98
CA ALA A 71 10.68 6.67 -12.96
C ALA A 71 9.62 7.63 -13.55
N ILE A 72 10.04 8.56 -14.43
CA ILE A 72 9.13 9.46 -15.13
C ILE A 72 8.10 8.67 -15.95
N ALA A 73 8.57 7.73 -16.78
CA ALA A 73 7.70 6.90 -17.60
C ALA A 73 6.70 6.11 -16.75
N LEU A 74 7.15 5.53 -15.65
CA LEU A 74 6.31 4.80 -14.69
C LEU A 74 5.22 5.70 -14.10
N PHE A 75 5.59 6.89 -13.64
CA PHE A 75 4.64 7.84 -13.07
C PHE A 75 3.61 8.30 -14.09
N LEU A 76 4.01 8.61 -15.32
CA LEU A 76 3.08 9.02 -16.36
C LEU A 76 2.15 7.88 -16.79
N ILE A 77 2.67 6.65 -16.92
CA ILE A 77 1.88 5.47 -17.27
C ILE A 77 0.86 5.16 -16.16
N PHE A 78 1.31 5.13 -14.90
CA PHE A 78 0.40 4.87 -13.78
C PHE A 78 -0.61 5.99 -13.60
N GLY A 79 -0.20 7.25 -13.74
CA GLY A 79 -1.12 8.37 -13.68
C GLY A 79 -2.19 8.32 -14.76
N ALA A 80 -1.80 8.06 -16.02
CA ALA A 80 -2.74 7.90 -17.11
C ALA A 80 -3.68 6.70 -16.90
N LYS A 81 -3.14 5.56 -16.45
CA LYS A 81 -3.93 4.37 -16.15
C LYS A 81 -4.94 4.64 -15.03
N LEU A 82 -4.53 5.26 -13.92
CA LEU A 82 -5.43 5.57 -12.81
C LEU A 82 -6.55 6.53 -13.21
N ILE A 83 -6.27 7.54 -14.04
CA ILE A 83 -7.29 8.45 -14.57
C ILE A 83 -8.26 7.68 -15.47
N TYR A 84 -7.73 6.79 -16.32
CA TYR A 84 -8.56 5.94 -17.15
C TYR A 84 -9.44 5.00 -16.32
N ASP A 85 -8.85 4.28 -15.35
CA ASP A 85 -9.58 3.38 -14.44
C ASP A 85 -10.68 4.15 -13.69
N ALA A 86 -10.36 5.32 -13.12
CA ALA A 86 -11.35 6.19 -12.47
C ALA A 86 -12.48 6.61 -13.39
N SER A 87 -12.23 6.84 -14.69
CA SER A 87 -13.26 7.17 -15.66
C SER A 87 -14.23 6.03 -15.93
N GLN A 88 -13.78 4.78 -15.80
CA GLN A 88 -14.58 3.58 -15.99
C GLN A 88 -15.25 3.07 -14.70
N MET A 89 -14.82 3.55 -13.54
CA MET A 89 -15.38 3.13 -12.26
C MET A 89 -16.84 3.49 -12.13
N THR A 90 -17.63 2.50 -11.75
CA THR A 90 -19.06 2.61 -11.45
C THR A 90 -19.29 2.29 -9.97
N ALA A 91 -20.47 2.60 -9.43
CA ALA A 91 -20.85 2.20 -8.07
C ALA A 91 -20.76 0.67 -7.85
N GLN A 92 -20.89 -0.11 -8.92
CA GLN A 92 -20.75 -1.56 -8.89
C GLN A 92 -19.29 -1.97 -8.72
N SER A 93 -18.35 -1.28 -9.37
CA SER A 93 -16.91 -1.53 -9.22
C SER A 93 -16.42 -1.21 -7.80
N GLU A 94 -16.96 -0.14 -7.18
CA GLU A 94 -16.67 0.19 -5.78
C GLU A 94 -17.14 -0.92 -4.81
N ALA A 95 -18.32 -1.50 -5.08
CA ALA A 95 -18.84 -2.62 -4.29
C ALA A 95 -18.00 -3.91 -4.47
N GLU A 96 -17.45 -4.15 -5.65
CA GLU A 96 -16.58 -5.30 -5.95
C GLU A 96 -15.29 -5.27 -5.12
N ILE A 97 -14.66 -4.11 -4.94
CA ILE A 97 -13.42 -3.98 -4.14
C ILE A 97 -13.67 -4.27 -2.66
N VAL A 98 -14.79 -3.77 -2.14
CA VAL A 98 -15.20 -4.09 -0.76
C VAL A 98 -15.46 -5.59 -0.62
N HIS A 99 -16.15 -6.19 -1.60
CA HIS A 99 -16.43 -7.63 -1.63
C HIS A 99 -15.15 -8.46 -1.73
N GLU A 100 -14.20 -8.07 -2.56
CA GLU A 100 -12.88 -8.73 -2.63
C GLU A 100 -12.09 -8.62 -1.32
N ALA A 101 -12.20 -7.50 -0.61
CA ALA A 101 -11.59 -7.33 0.70
C ALA A 101 -12.26 -8.25 1.73
N GLU A 102 -13.59 -8.34 1.73
CA GLU A 102 -14.36 -9.26 2.58
C GLU A 102 -13.99 -10.72 2.31
N GLU A 103 -13.98 -11.13 1.04
CA GLU A 103 -13.59 -12.49 0.63
C GLU A 103 -12.15 -12.82 1.04
N THR A 104 -11.22 -11.86 0.91
CA THR A 104 -9.84 -12.02 1.36
C THR A 104 -9.78 -12.24 2.88
N VAL A 105 -10.54 -11.48 3.66
CA VAL A 105 -10.60 -11.66 5.11
C VAL A 105 -11.25 -12.99 5.47
N GLU A 106 -12.32 -13.40 4.81
CA GLU A 106 -13.01 -14.66 5.08
C GLU A 106 -12.19 -15.90 4.70
N THR A 107 -11.51 -15.88 3.55
CA THR A 107 -10.68 -17.00 3.10
C THR A 107 -9.47 -17.23 3.98
N LEU A 108 -8.92 -16.17 4.56
CA LEU A 108 -7.76 -16.24 5.45
C LEU A 108 -8.15 -16.38 6.93
N ASP A 109 -9.33 -15.89 7.33
CA ASP A 109 -9.92 -16.12 8.67
C ASP A 109 -10.33 -17.59 8.86
N SER A 110 -10.73 -18.29 7.79
CA SER A 110 -10.73 -19.73 7.80
C SER A 110 -9.27 -20.19 7.86
N SER A 111 -8.83 -20.56 9.07
CA SER A 111 -7.48 -21.08 9.43
C SER A 111 -6.90 -22.15 8.48
N LYS A 112 -7.65 -22.55 7.45
CA LYS A 112 -7.32 -23.55 6.44
C LYS A 112 -6.31 -23.07 5.38
N ALA A 113 -6.30 -21.79 5.04
CA ALA A 113 -5.38 -21.29 4.00
C ALA A 113 -3.96 -21.10 4.55
N ILE A 114 -3.84 -20.55 5.76
CA ILE A 114 -2.54 -20.36 6.44
C ILE A 114 -2.01 -21.71 6.98
N ALA A 115 -2.92 -22.62 7.37
CA ALA A 115 -2.55 -23.98 7.76
C ALA A 115 -1.91 -24.81 6.62
N LYS A 116 -2.12 -24.42 5.36
CA LYS A 116 -1.44 -25.04 4.20
C LYS A 116 0.04 -24.64 4.09
N LEU A 117 0.49 -23.62 4.79
CA LEU A 117 1.91 -23.25 4.87
C LEU A 117 2.53 -24.02 6.04
N PRO A 118 3.37 -25.08 5.78
CA PRO A 118 3.70 -26.08 6.80
C PRO A 118 4.43 -25.52 8.03
N ILE A 119 5.16 -24.43 7.89
CA ILE A 119 5.89 -23.77 8.98
C ILE A 119 5.03 -22.67 9.62
N ILE A 120 4.47 -21.79 8.81
CA ILE A 120 3.68 -20.61 9.27
C ILE A 120 2.37 -21.06 9.91
N GLY A 121 1.69 -22.06 9.33
CA GLY A 121 0.44 -22.60 9.88
C GLY A 121 0.62 -23.29 11.23
N LYS A 122 1.73 -24.01 11.42
CA LYS A 122 2.05 -24.64 12.71
C LYS A 122 2.39 -23.60 13.78
N LEU A 123 3.17 -22.57 13.42
CA LEU A 123 3.51 -21.46 14.30
C LEU A 123 2.27 -20.64 14.69
N LEU A 124 1.42 -20.34 13.71
CA LEU A 124 0.16 -19.62 13.92
C LEU A 124 -0.78 -20.39 14.85
N ASN A 125 -0.93 -21.70 14.66
CA ASN A 125 -1.77 -22.53 15.51
C ASN A 125 -1.27 -22.57 16.97
N ILE A 126 0.04 -22.66 17.18
CA ILE A 126 0.65 -22.62 18.51
C ILE A 126 0.44 -21.23 19.14
N MET A 127 0.62 -20.16 18.36
CA MET A 127 0.42 -18.77 18.82
C MET A 127 -1.04 -18.46 19.13
N LEU A 128 -1.99 -18.89 18.29
CA LEU A 128 -3.43 -18.74 18.51
C LEU A 128 -3.89 -19.43 19.79
N LEU A 129 -3.34 -20.62 20.09
CA LEU A 129 -3.69 -21.36 21.30
C LEU A 129 -3.08 -20.75 22.57
N ARG A 130 -1.86 -20.23 22.49
CA ARG A 130 -1.12 -19.73 23.67
C ARG A 130 -1.26 -18.21 23.86
N TYR A 131 -1.38 -17.47 22.78
CA TYR A 131 -1.48 -16.01 22.77
C TYR A 131 -2.41 -15.58 21.63
N PRO A 132 -3.74 -15.61 21.84
CA PRO A 132 -4.71 -15.32 20.78
C PRO A 132 -4.50 -13.98 20.08
N TRP A 133 -4.11 -12.96 20.84
CA TRP A 133 -3.82 -11.61 20.29
C TRP A 133 -2.62 -11.60 19.32
N LEU A 134 -1.60 -12.43 19.59
CA LEU A 134 -0.42 -12.52 18.73
C LEU A 134 -0.75 -13.26 17.42
N GLY A 135 -1.61 -14.27 17.50
CA GLY A 135 -2.09 -15.00 16.33
C GLY A 135 -2.91 -14.11 15.39
N ILE A 136 -3.82 -13.31 15.96
CA ILE A 136 -4.62 -12.33 15.21
C ILE A 136 -3.71 -11.28 14.57
N GLY A 137 -2.73 -10.75 15.32
CA GLY A 137 -1.77 -9.79 14.80
C GLY A 137 -0.93 -10.36 13.66
N LEU A 138 -0.43 -11.60 13.78
CA LEU A 138 0.32 -12.27 12.74
C LEU A 138 -0.55 -12.54 11.50
N GLN A 139 -1.81 -12.92 11.69
CA GLN A 139 -2.75 -13.10 10.61
C GLN A 139 -2.98 -11.80 9.84
N ALA A 140 -3.29 -10.70 10.53
CA ALA A 140 -3.46 -9.38 9.91
C ALA A 140 -2.20 -8.94 9.16
N PHE A 141 -1.02 -9.17 9.73
CA PHE A 141 0.26 -8.89 9.09
C PHE A 141 0.45 -9.68 7.79
N VAL A 142 0.28 -11.01 7.85
CA VAL A 142 0.49 -11.88 6.67
C VAL A 142 -0.52 -11.56 5.57
N MET A 143 -1.79 -11.31 5.92
CA MET A 143 -2.83 -10.94 4.97
C MET A 143 -2.46 -9.67 4.21
N THR A 144 -2.14 -8.61 4.96
CA THR A 144 -1.76 -7.32 4.36
C THR A 144 -0.49 -7.47 3.52
N PHE A 145 0.53 -8.15 4.04
CA PHE A 145 1.78 -8.35 3.33
C PHE A 145 1.59 -9.08 1.99
N LEU A 146 0.74 -10.12 1.96
CA LEU A 146 0.46 -10.86 0.72
C LEU A 146 -0.45 -10.07 -0.23
N ALA A 147 -1.39 -9.29 0.29
CA ALA A 147 -2.28 -8.47 -0.54
C ALA A 147 -1.54 -7.35 -1.27
N GLU A 148 -0.49 -6.80 -0.65
CA GLU A 148 0.34 -5.72 -1.22
C GLU A 148 1.45 -6.21 -2.14
N TRP A 149 1.66 -7.52 -2.27
CA TRP A 149 2.78 -8.03 -3.07
C TRP A 149 2.59 -7.76 -4.57
N GLY A 150 3.43 -6.88 -5.13
CA GLY A 150 3.41 -6.52 -6.54
C GLY A 150 2.42 -5.40 -6.91
N ASP A 151 1.89 -4.70 -5.92
CA ASP A 151 0.94 -3.61 -6.14
C ASP A 151 1.59 -2.32 -6.70
N ARG A 152 0.74 -1.32 -6.96
CA ARG A 152 1.13 -0.01 -7.52
C ARG A 152 2.05 0.76 -6.58
N THR A 153 1.79 0.70 -5.28
CA THR A 153 2.55 1.45 -4.28
C THR A 153 3.93 0.85 -4.08
N GLN A 154 4.06 -0.47 -4.16
CA GLN A 154 5.34 -1.16 -4.16
C GLN A 154 6.21 -0.72 -5.35
N ILE A 155 5.67 -0.76 -6.58
CA ILE A 155 6.41 -0.36 -7.79
C ILE A 155 6.79 1.11 -7.75
N SER A 156 5.88 1.98 -7.28
CA SER A 156 6.13 3.42 -7.13
C SER A 156 7.22 3.72 -6.10
N THR A 157 7.23 2.98 -4.99
CA THR A 157 8.26 3.11 -3.95
C THR A 157 9.63 2.65 -4.48
N ILE A 158 9.69 1.58 -5.26
CA ILE A 158 10.91 1.13 -5.95
C ILE A 158 11.43 2.24 -6.87
N ALA A 159 10.57 2.83 -7.71
CA ALA A 159 10.94 3.88 -8.64
C ALA A 159 11.41 5.16 -7.92
N LEU A 160 10.70 5.59 -6.87
CA LEU A 160 11.10 6.72 -6.03
C LEU A 160 12.45 6.49 -5.35
N ALA A 161 12.66 5.29 -4.78
CA ALA A 161 13.91 4.96 -4.09
C ALA A 161 15.10 4.77 -5.05
N ALA A 162 14.84 4.45 -6.31
CA ALA A 162 15.87 4.42 -7.35
C ALA A 162 16.27 5.83 -7.84
N ALA A 163 15.31 6.77 -7.85
CA ALA A 163 15.52 8.13 -8.37
C ALA A 163 15.91 9.15 -7.29
N TYR A 164 15.49 8.93 -6.03
CA TYR A 164 15.64 9.88 -4.93
C TYR A 164 16.33 9.27 -3.73
N ASN A 165 16.59 10.09 -2.69
CA ASN A 165 17.20 9.64 -1.45
C ASN A 165 16.31 8.60 -0.73
N PRO A 166 16.81 7.36 -0.53
CA PRO A 166 16.00 6.24 -0.02
C PRO A 166 15.49 6.45 1.40
N VAL A 167 16.24 7.15 2.26
CA VAL A 167 15.84 7.39 3.64
C VAL A 167 14.57 8.26 3.69
N PHE A 168 14.54 9.35 2.91
CA PHE A 168 13.36 10.23 2.87
C PHE A 168 12.17 9.57 2.19
N VAL A 169 12.39 8.73 1.17
CA VAL A 169 11.35 7.91 0.56
C VAL A 169 10.77 6.94 1.58
N THR A 170 11.62 6.22 2.34
CA THR A 170 11.17 5.28 3.36
C THR A 170 10.32 5.96 4.44
N ILE A 171 10.79 7.08 4.99
CA ILE A 171 10.07 7.80 6.05
C ILE A 171 8.73 8.32 5.52
N GLY A 172 8.73 8.94 4.34
CA GLY A 172 7.50 9.47 3.73
C GLY A 172 6.49 8.37 3.44
N ALA A 173 6.91 7.26 2.86
CA ALA A 173 6.05 6.12 2.54
C ALA A 173 5.46 5.47 3.82
N ILE A 174 6.28 5.20 4.83
CA ILE A 174 5.79 4.60 6.10
C ILE A 174 4.81 5.55 6.81
N LEU A 175 5.05 6.85 6.80
CA LEU A 175 4.10 7.82 7.34
C LEU A 175 2.81 7.85 6.52
N GLY A 176 2.89 7.78 5.18
CA GLY A 176 1.72 7.69 4.31
C GLY A 176 0.86 6.48 4.62
N HIS A 177 1.46 5.30 4.68
CA HIS A 177 0.80 4.06 5.11
C HIS A 177 0.20 4.20 6.52
N GLY A 178 0.94 4.82 7.46
CA GLY A 178 0.46 5.04 8.82
C GLY A 178 -0.79 5.92 8.88
N ILE A 179 -0.83 6.98 8.08
CA ILE A 179 -2.01 7.87 7.98
C ILE A 179 -3.21 7.10 7.42
N CYS A 180 -3.04 6.36 6.32
CA CYS A 180 -4.12 5.58 5.72
C CYS A 180 -4.63 4.49 6.65
N THR A 181 -3.71 3.73 7.27
CA THR A 181 -4.08 2.71 8.24
C THR A 181 -4.80 3.29 9.46
N ALA A 182 -4.37 4.47 9.94
CA ALA A 182 -5.05 5.16 11.04
C ALA A 182 -6.48 5.57 10.64
N ILE A 183 -6.66 6.13 9.45
CA ILE A 183 -7.98 6.50 8.91
C ILE A 183 -8.85 5.25 8.76
N ALA A 184 -8.33 4.14 8.22
CA ALA A 184 -9.04 2.89 8.07
C ALA A 184 -9.50 2.33 9.42
N VAL A 185 -8.59 2.24 10.39
CA VAL A 185 -8.84 1.60 11.68
C VAL A 185 -9.74 2.46 12.60
N LEU A 186 -9.54 3.79 12.60
CA LEU A 186 -10.29 4.69 13.48
C LEU A 186 -11.59 5.18 12.85
N GLY A 187 -11.58 5.43 11.55
CA GLY A 187 -12.68 6.04 10.79
C GLY A 187 -13.49 5.07 9.95
N GLY A 188 -13.02 3.85 9.76
CA GLY A 188 -13.55 2.92 8.75
C GLY A 188 -15.06 2.73 8.78
N ARG A 189 -15.68 2.61 9.96
CA ARG A 189 -17.15 2.51 10.10
C ARG A 189 -17.89 3.76 9.66
N LEU A 190 -17.30 4.95 9.84
CA LEU A 190 -17.94 6.23 9.52
C LEU A 190 -17.72 6.61 8.06
N ILE A 191 -16.66 6.09 7.47
CA ILE A 191 -16.12 6.49 6.17
C ILE A 191 -16.46 5.44 5.11
N ALA A 192 -16.60 4.16 5.49
CA ALA A 192 -17.02 3.10 4.59
C ALA A 192 -18.34 3.48 3.88
N GLY A 193 -18.34 3.53 2.56
CA GLY A 193 -19.46 3.94 1.72
C GLY A 193 -19.63 5.46 1.52
N LYS A 194 -18.76 6.32 2.12
CA LYS A 194 -18.75 7.77 1.86
C LYS A 194 -17.56 8.24 1.03
N ILE A 195 -16.51 7.45 0.98
CA ILE A 195 -15.33 7.72 0.15
C ILE A 195 -15.64 7.17 -1.23
N SER A 196 -15.74 8.05 -2.23
CA SER A 196 -15.80 7.61 -3.62
C SER A 196 -14.39 7.22 -4.06
N GLU A 197 -14.18 5.93 -4.25
CA GLU A 197 -12.92 5.39 -4.75
C GLU A 197 -12.56 5.98 -6.11
N ARG A 198 -13.56 6.21 -6.97
CA ARG A 198 -13.39 6.91 -8.24
C ARG A 198 -12.68 8.25 -8.08
N VAL A 199 -13.10 9.05 -7.09
CA VAL A 199 -12.51 10.38 -6.85
C VAL A 199 -11.08 10.26 -6.35
N ILE A 200 -10.83 9.33 -5.43
CA ILE A 200 -9.48 9.10 -4.88
C ILE A 200 -8.53 8.59 -5.95
N THR A 201 -8.97 7.62 -6.75
CA THR A 201 -8.18 7.07 -7.86
C THR A 201 -7.86 8.15 -8.89
N ALA A 202 -8.82 9.05 -9.21
CA ALA A 202 -8.58 10.17 -10.09
C ALA A 202 -7.54 11.16 -9.52
N ILE A 203 -7.66 11.51 -8.23
CA ILE A 203 -6.69 12.39 -7.54
C ILE A 203 -5.30 11.73 -7.52
N GLY A 204 -5.22 10.44 -7.22
CA GLY A 204 -3.98 9.67 -7.28
C GLY A 204 -3.35 9.72 -8.67
N GLY A 205 -4.14 9.51 -9.71
CA GLY A 205 -3.69 9.60 -11.11
C GLY A 205 -3.15 10.99 -11.47
N ILE A 206 -3.83 12.05 -11.05
CA ILE A 206 -3.36 13.44 -11.26
C ILE A 206 -2.02 13.66 -10.54
N LEU A 207 -1.88 13.21 -9.29
CA LEU A 207 -0.62 13.33 -8.55
C LEU A 207 0.53 12.59 -9.22
N PHE A 208 0.31 11.38 -9.72
CA PHE A 208 1.31 10.65 -10.49
C PHE A 208 1.76 11.44 -11.71
N ILE A 209 0.83 12.03 -12.48
CA ILE A 209 1.16 12.90 -13.63
C ILE A 209 1.97 14.12 -13.16
N VAL A 210 1.53 14.81 -12.10
CA VAL A 210 2.24 15.99 -11.56
C VAL A 210 3.67 15.63 -11.17
N PHE A 211 3.87 14.50 -10.46
CA PHE A 211 5.22 14.07 -10.09
C PHE A 211 6.06 13.64 -11.31
N GLY A 212 5.48 12.97 -12.30
CA GLY A 212 6.17 12.64 -13.54
C GLY A 212 6.61 13.88 -14.30
N VAL A 213 5.73 14.88 -14.43
CA VAL A 213 6.04 16.15 -15.10
C VAL A 213 7.09 16.94 -14.32
N THR A 214 6.95 17.07 -12.99
CA THR A 214 7.93 17.78 -12.17
C THR A 214 9.30 17.13 -12.21
N ALA A 215 9.39 15.79 -12.18
CA ALA A 215 10.63 15.06 -12.33
C ALA A 215 11.27 15.33 -13.72
N TYR A 216 10.46 15.35 -14.78
CA TYR A 216 10.94 15.68 -16.12
C TYR A 216 11.52 17.10 -16.20
N LEU A 217 10.85 18.08 -15.61
CA LEU A 217 11.29 19.49 -15.60
C LEU A 217 12.55 19.72 -14.76
N GLN A 218 12.75 18.94 -13.69
CA GLN A 218 13.97 19.00 -12.86
C GLN A 218 15.20 18.45 -13.57
N GLY A 219 15.01 17.56 -14.55
CA GLY A 219 16.11 16.92 -15.26
C GLY A 219 16.90 15.94 -14.40
N VAL A 220 17.93 15.35 -14.99
CA VAL A 220 18.85 14.44 -14.29
C VAL A 220 19.83 15.26 -13.47
N GLU A 221 19.77 15.17 -12.13
CA GLU A 221 20.80 15.76 -11.28
C GLU A 221 22.15 15.07 -11.56
N PRO A 222 23.23 15.85 -11.76
CA PRO A 222 24.55 15.32 -12.11
C PRO A 222 25.16 14.41 -11.02
#